data_45343a3336fa9232b6abbcfb567afc22
#
_entry.id   45343a3336fa9232b6abbcfb567afc22
#
_cell.length_a   1.000
_cell.length_b   1.000
_cell.length_c   1.000
_cell.angle_alpha   90.00
_cell.angle_beta   90.00
_cell.angle_gamma   90.00
#
_symmetry.space_group_name_H-M   'P 1'
#
loop_
_entity.id
_entity.type
_entity.pdbx_description
1 polymer ?
#
loop_
_entity_poly.entity_id
_entity_poly.type
_entity_poly.pdbx_seq_one_letter_code
_entity_poly.pdbx_strand_id
1 'polypeptide(L)'
;DDDAAALEMIKHGAQDYFVKDKSDGAFILKSIRYAIDLKRADQHVNYLSHHDKLTGLANRELFQDRLAQAVNRTERIDGLLALLFLDLDRFKSINDTLGYGAGDEILLAVSRRLETCVRKADTIARLGDDEFTVIIENVGNAFDAELVCRKIINALEQPFDVRDQE
;
A
#
# COMPACT_ATOMS: atom_id res chain seq x y z
N ASP A 1 -5.14 2.22 -44.34
CA ASP A 1 -6.17 1.52 -43.52
C ASP A 1 -6.17 2.08 -42.12
N ASP A 2 -7.13 3.01 -41.84
CA ASP A 2 -7.27 3.69 -40.55
C ASP A 2 -7.46 2.69 -39.39
N ASP A 3 -8.14 1.57 -39.63
CA ASP A 3 -8.43 0.55 -38.60
C ASP A 3 -7.19 -0.22 -38.11
N ALA A 4 -6.21 -0.44 -39.01
CA ALA A 4 -4.97 -1.11 -38.60
C ALA A 4 -4.09 -0.20 -37.75
N ALA A 5 -4.00 1.08 -38.08
CA ALA A 5 -3.31 2.08 -37.29
C ALA A 5 -3.97 2.29 -35.91
N ALA A 6 -5.30 2.26 -35.85
CA ALA A 6 -6.09 2.35 -34.65
C ALA A 6 -5.84 1.17 -33.67
N LEU A 7 -5.84 -0.04 -34.22
CA LEU A 7 -5.54 -1.25 -33.40
C LEU A 7 -4.10 -1.24 -32.86
N GLU A 8 -3.15 -0.70 -33.62
CA GLU A 8 -1.77 -0.56 -33.20
C GLU A 8 -1.64 0.47 -32.05
N MET A 9 -2.35 1.61 -32.12
CA MET A 9 -2.39 2.59 -31.05
C MET A 9 -2.98 2.02 -29.75
N ILE A 10 -4.04 1.22 -29.82
CA ILE A 10 -4.63 0.54 -28.65
C ILE A 10 -3.61 -0.43 -28.03
N LYS A 11 -2.88 -1.20 -28.82
CA LYS A 11 -1.80 -2.08 -28.34
C LYS A 11 -0.66 -1.31 -27.65
N HIS A 12 -0.44 -0.06 -28.02
CA HIS A 12 0.55 0.83 -27.41
C HIS A 12 0.01 1.67 -26.24
N GLY A 13 -1.21 1.40 -25.79
CA GLY A 13 -1.76 1.99 -24.56
C GLY A 13 -2.78 3.11 -24.77
N ALA A 14 -3.24 3.37 -25.98
CA ALA A 14 -4.40 4.23 -26.20
C ALA A 14 -5.68 3.51 -25.74
N GLN A 15 -6.54 4.20 -25.00
CA GLN A 15 -7.80 3.66 -24.50
C GLN A 15 -8.89 3.62 -25.57
N ASP A 16 -8.83 4.53 -26.54
CA ASP A 16 -9.78 4.61 -27.65
C ASP A 16 -9.18 5.47 -28.78
N TYR A 17 -9.80 5.48 -29.96
CA TYR A 17 -9.42 6.33 -31.07
C TYR A 17 -10.65 6.93 -31.74
N PHE A 18 -10.49 8.08 -32.37
CA PHE A 18 -11.55 8.75 -33.10
C PHE A 18 -11.09 9.17 -34.50
N VAL A 19 -11.95 8.94 -35.47
CA VAL A 19 -11.72 9.43 -36.85
C VAL A 19 -12.19 10.87 -36.90
N LYS A 20 -11.29 11.78 -37.33
CA LYS A 20 -11.59 13.19 -37.50
C LYS A 20 -12.78 13.35 -38.47
N ASP A 21 -13.69 14.27 -38.13
CA ASP A 21 -14.88 14.61 -38.92
C ASP A 21 -15.97 13.51 -39.01
N LYS A 22 -15.79 12.35 -38.35
CA LYS A 22 -16.78 11.27 -38.32
C LYS A 22 -17.42 11.08 -36.93
N SER A 23 -16.90 11.75 -35.91
CA SER A 23 -17.35 11.55 -34.52
C SER A 23 -18.07 12.80 -34.00
N ASP A 24 -19.30 12.62 -33.47
CA ASP A 24 -20.05 13.68 -32.78
C ASP A 24 -19.38 14.02 -31.44
N GLY A 25 -19.42 15.30 -31.06
CA GLY A 25 -18.84 15.78 -29.80
C GLY A 25 -19.45 15.09 -28.57
N ALA A 26 -20.73 14.77 -28.60
CA ALA A 26 -21.39 14.03 -27.51
C ALA A 26 -20.86 12.59 -27.38
N PHE A 27 -20.60 11.93 -28.50
CA PHE A 27 -19.99 10.60 -28.54
C PHE A 27 -18.56 10.63 -27.99
N ILE A 28 -17.73 11.60 -28.39
CA ILE A 28 -16.38 11.77 -27.90
C ILE A 28 -16.37 11.96 -26.36
N LEU A 29 -17.24 12.83 -25.84
CA LEU A 29 -17.35 13.06 -24.40
C LEU A 29 -17.77 11.80 -23.62
N LYS A 30 -18.67 11.00 -24.19
CA LYS A 30 -19.11 9.74 -23.59
C LYS A 30 -17.95 8.73 -23.54
N SER A 31 -17.20 8.57 -24.63
CA SER A 31 -16.07 7.66 -24.71
C SER A 31 -14.93 8.07 -23.77
N ILE A 32 -14.64 9.38 -23.65
CA ILE A 32 -13.65 9.88 -22.69
C ILE A 32 -14.07 9.54 -21.25
N ARG A 33 -15.34 9.77 -20.87
CA ARG A 33 -15.84 9.39 -19.55
C ARG A 33 -15.70 7.89 -19.31
N TYR A 34 -16.10 7.08 -20.26
CA TYR A 34 -15.99 5.62 -20.16
C TYR A 34 -14.52 5.17 -20.00
N ALA A 35 -13.61 5.73 -20.77
CA ALA A 35 -12.18 5.44 -20.65
C ALA A 35 -11.60 5.85 -19.28
N ILE A 36 -12.02 7.00 -18.75
CA ILE A 36 -11.64 7.45 -17.40
C ILE A 36 -12.17 6.48 -16.33
N ASP A 37 -13.45 6.09 -16.42
CA ASP A 37 -14.06 5.20 -15.44
C ASP A 37 -13.44 3.80 -15.48
N LEU A 38 -13.17 3.28 -16.69
CA LEU A 38 -12.46 2.01 -16.85
C LEU A 38 -11.04 2.07 -16.25
N LYS A 39 -10.30 3.14 -16.51
CA LYS A 39 -8.96 3.32 -15.94
C LYS A 39 -8.98 3.44 -14.43
N ARG A 40 -9.96 4.13 -13.87
CA ARG A 40 -10.16 4.21 -12.40
C ARG A 40 -10.48 2.85 -11.80
N ALA A 41 -11.36 2.08 -12.44
CA ALA A 41 -11.68 0.73 -11.99
C ALA A 41 -10.44 -0.18 -12.01
N ASP A 42 -9.65 -0.11 -13.07
CA ASP A 42 -8.41 -0.87 -13.23
C ASP A 42 -7.37 -0.49 -12.17
N GLN A 43 -7.20 0.82 -11.92
CA GLN A 43 -6.34 1.32 -10.84
C GLN A 43 -6.81 0.88 -9.47
N HIS A 44 -8.12 0.86 -9.23
CA HIS A 44 -8.70 0.42 -7.97
C HIS A 44 -8.49 -1.08 -7.74
N VAL A 45 -8.72 -1.91 -8.76
CA VAL A 45 -8.43 -3.35 -8.70
C VAL A 45 -6.94 -3.59 -8.42
N ASN A 46 -6.06 -2.88 -9.12
CA ASN A 46 -4.62 -2.98 -8.91
C ASN A 46 -4.21 -2.51 -7.49
N TYR A 47 -4.81 -1.44 -6.98
CA TYR A 47 -4.58 -1.01 -5.60
C TYR A 47 -5.00 -2.09 -4.59
N LEU A 48 -6.21 -2.64 -4.73
CA LEU A 48 -6.73 -3.67 -3.83
C LEU A 48 -5.93 -4.98 -3.87
N SER A 49 -5.26 -5.29 -5.00
CA SER A 49 -4.41 -6.48 -5.10
C SER A 49 -3.07 -6.33 -4.37
N HIS A 50 -2.63 -5.09 -4.11
CA HIS A 50 -1.33 -4.79 -3.51
C HIS A 50 -1.39 -4.21 -2.10
N HIS A 51 -2.58 -3.87 -1.62
CA HIS A 51 -2.77 -3.27 -0.30
C HIS A 51 -3.70 -4.10 0.59
N ASP A 52 -3.44 -4.06 1.90
CA ASP A 52 -4.34 -4.62 2.91
C ASP A 52 -5.64 -3.82 2.95
N LYS A 53 -6.78 -4.49 2.86
CA LYS A 53 -8.09 -3.85 2.71
C LYS A 53 -8.54 -3.09 3.94
N LEU A 54 -8.07 -3.48 5.13
CA LEU A 54 -8.43 -2.81 6.38
C LEU A 54 -7.56 -1.58 6.62
N THR A 55 -6.23 -1.77 6.58
CA THR A 55 -5.28 -0.74 7.00
C THR A 55 -4.81 0.16 5.86
N GLY A 56 -4.95 -0.26 4.61
CA GLY A 56 -4.41 0.44 3.44
C GLY A 56 -2.89 0.32 3.27
N LEU A 57 -2.19 -0.35 4.20
CA LEU A 57 -0.75 -0.62 4.10
C LEU A 57 -0.45 -1.60 2.95
N ALA A 58 0.81 -1.73 2.58
CA ALA A 58 1.23 -2.76 1.64
C ALA A 58 0.81 -4.15 2.17
N ASN A 59 0.28 -5.00 1.28
CA ASN A 59 0.02 -6.39 1.61
C ASN A 59 1.29 -7.24 1.43
N ARG A 60 1.19 -8.55 1.65
CA ARG A 60 2.30 -9.49 1.52
C ARG A 60 2.95 -9.47 0.13
N GLU A 61 2.16 -9.34 -0.93
CA GLU A 61 2.66 -9.32 -2.31
C GLU A 61 3.49 -8.05 -2.59
N LEU A 62 2.93 -6.89 -2.28
CA LEU A 62 3.64 -5.62 -2.44
C LEU A 62 4.88 -5.53 -1.54
N PHE A 63 4.80 -6.08 -0.33
CA PHE A 63 5.95 -6.17 0.57
C PHE A 63 7.11 -6.95 -0.06
N GLN A 64 6.84 -8.14 -0.63
CA GLN A 64 7.87 -8.97 -1.27
C GLN A 64 8.53 -8.24 -2.45
N ASP A 65 7.73 -7.58 -3.29
CA ASP A 65 8.24 -6.77 -4.40
C ASP A 65 9.13 -5.61 -3.90
N ARG A 66 8.65 -4.85 -2.90
CA ARG A 66 9.40 -3.74 -2.30
C ARG A 66 10.70 -4.20 -1.64
N LEU A 67 10.67 -5.33 -0.94
CA LEU A 67 11.86 -5.90 -0.32
C LEU A 67 12.90 -6.30 -1.37
N ALA A 68 12.49 -7.00 -2.43
CA ALA A 68 13.39 -7.36 -3.52
C ALA A 68 14.02 -6.13 -4.18
N GLN A 69 13.22 -5.09 -4.42
CA GLN A 69 13.74 -3.82 -4.97
C GLN A 69 14.69 -3.12 -4.00
N ALA A 70 14.39 -3.09 -2.70
CA ALA A 70 15.24 -2.48 -1.68
C ALA A 70 16.58 -3.22 -1.55
N VAL A 71 16.59 -4.56 -1.53
CA VAL A 71 17.82 -5.38 -1.53
C VAL A 71 18.67 -5.06 -2.75
N ASN A 72 18.08 -5.12 -3.96
CA ASN A 72 18.82 -4.81 -5.20
C ASN A 72 19.41 -3.39 -5.23
N ARG A 73 18.71 -2.40 -4.66
CA ARG A 73 19.23 -1.03 -4.55
C ARG A 73 20.39 -0.95 -3.56
N THR A 74 20.24 -1.57 -2.40
CA THR A 74 21.21 -1.58 -1.31
C THR A 74 22.53 -2.25 -1.74
N GLU A 75 22.46 -3.37 -2.46
CA GLU A 75 23.65 -4.04 -3.01
C GLU A 75 24.43 -3.16 -3.99
N ARG A 76 23.75 -2.35 -4.81
CA ARG A 76 24.43 -1.48 -5.79
C ARG A 76 25.22 -0.33 -5.16
N ILE A 77 24.85 0.09 -3.97
CA ILE A 77 25.47 1.23 -3.26
C ILE A 77 26.33 0.80 -2.08
N ASP A 78 26.53 -0.52 -1.90
CA ASP A 78 27.20 -1.10 -0.73
C ASP A 78 26.64 -0.55 0.60
N GLY A 79 25.30 -0.42 0.64
CA GLY A 79 24.57 0.17 1.75
C GLY A 79 24.02 -0.87 2.72
N LEU A 80 23.14 -0.41 3.62
CA LEU A 80 22.42 -1.26 4.55
C LEU A 80 20.92 -0.98 4.45
N LEU A 81 20.11 -2.02 4.61
CA LEU A 81 18.70 -1.93 4.89
C LEU A 81 18.39 -2.65 6.21
N ALA A 82 17.33 -2.24 6.89
CA ALA A 82 16.82 -2.97 8.05
C ALA A 82 15.41 -3.46 7.77
N LEU A 83 15.11 -4.66 8.24
CA LEU A 83 13.80 -5.27 8.19
C LEU A 83 13.32 -5.51 9.61
N LEU A 84 12.17 -4.91 9.96
CA LEU A 84 11.53 -5.07 11.26
C LEU A 84 10.30 -5.95 11.09
N PHE A 85 10.13 -6.91 11.99
CA PHE A 85 8.91 -7.67 12.16
C PHE A 85 8.28 -7.28 13.49
N LEU A 86 6.97 -7.03 13.46
CA LEU A 86 6.17 -6.64 14.61
C LEU A 86 4.97 -7.57 14.70
N ASP A 87 4.68 -8.01 15.91
CA ASP A 87 3.52 -8.81 16.28
C ASP A 87 2.82 -8.14 17.46
N LEU A 88 1.49 -8.12 17.46
CA LEU A 88 0.72 -7.46 18.51
C LEU A 88 0.40 -8.43 19.62
N ASP A 89 1.08 -8.27 20.75
CA ASP A 89 0.87 -9.09 21.93
C ASP A 89 -0.61 -9.17 22.35
N ARG A 90 -1.10 -10.41 22.50
CA ARG A 90 -2.47 -10.70 22.97
C ARG A 90 -3.60 -10.20 22.06
N PHE A 91 -3.32 -9.89 20.78
CA PHE A 91 -4.35 -9.40 19.85
C PHE A 91 -5.56 -10.33 19.77
N LYS A 92 -5.35 -11.65 19.76
CA LYS A 92 -6.44 -12.62 19.82
C LYS A 92 -7.31 -12.45 21.06
N SER A 93 -6.73 -12.19 22.23
CA SER A 93 -7.50 -11.97 23.47
C SER A 93 -8.36 -10.71 23.39
N ILE A 94 -7.91 -9.70 22.68
CA ILE A 94 -8.69 -8.47 22.44
C ILE A 94 -9.91 -8.82 21.58
N ASN A 95 -9.73 -9.54 20.46
CA ASN A 95 -10.84 -9.99 19.63
C ASN A 95 -11.84 -10.86 20.38
N ASP A 96 -11.35 -11.79 21.20
CA ASP A 96 -12.19 -12.70 21.99
C ASP A 96 -12.99 -11.97 23.09
N THR A 97 -12.47 -10.83 23.61
CA THR A 97 -13.08 -10.08 24.72
C THR A 97 -13.95 -8.93 24.24
N LEU A 98 -13.46 -8.15 23.27
CA LEU A 98 -14.10 -6.90 22.79
C LEU A 98 -14.72 -7.03 21.39
N GLY A 99 -14.56 -8.18 20.76
CA GLY A 99 -15.06 -8.45 19.41
C GLY A 99 -14.12 -7.98 18.30
N TYR A 100 -14.35 -8.49 17.09
CA TYR A 100 -13.53 -8.20 15.91
C TYR A 100 -13.52 -6.73 15.51
N GLY A 101 -14.62 -6.00 15.74
CA GLY A 101 -14.68 -4.56 15.45
C GLY A 101 -13.65 -3.75 16.25
N ALA A 102 -13.46 -4.08 17.54
CA ALA A 102 -12.44 -3.46 18.37
C ALA A 102 -11.02 -3.82 17.90
N GLY A 103 -10.81 -5.06 17.47
CA GLY A 103 -9.55 -5.48 16.84
C GLY A 103 -9.23 -4.71 15.58
N ASP A 104 -10.22 -4.50 14.70
CA ASP A 104 -10.07 -3.71 13.48
C ASP A 104 -9.69 -2.26 13.78
N GLU A 105 -10.31 -1.63 14.80
CA GLU A 105 -9.97 -0.27 15.23
C GLU A 105 -8.51 -0.19 15.75
N ILE A 106 -8.06 -1.19 16.50
CA ILE A 106 -6.67 -1.28 16.98
C ILE A 106 -5.71 -1.42 15.80
N LEU A 107 -5.99 -2.30 14.84
CA LEU A 107 -5.15 -2.46 13.65
C LEU A 107 -5.04 -1.17 12.83
N LEU A 108 -6.13 -0.43 12.70
CA LEU A 108 -6.14 0.90 12.07
C LEU A 108 -5.34 1.93 12.87
N ALA A 109 -5.44 1.89 14.19
CA ALA A 109 -4.68 2.81 15.05
C ALA A 109 -3.17 2.47 15.03
N VAL A 110 -2.80 1.20 15.03
CA VAL A 110 -1.42 0.72 14.87
C VAL A 110 -0.85 1.20 13.54
N SER A 111 -1.57 0.99 12.44
CA SER A 111 -1.10 1.40 11.11
C SER A 111 -0.80 2.90 11.04
N ARG A 112 -1.70 3.74 11.56
CA ARG A 112 -1.50 5.20 11.62
C ARG A 112 -0.30 5.60 12.46
N ARG A 113 -0.07 4.94 13.60
CA ARG A 113 1.09 5.20 14.46
C ARG A 113 2.38 4.80 13.78
N LEU A 114 2.42 3.64 13.12
CA LEU A 114 3.57 3.20 12.34
C LEU A 114 3.95 4.20 11.24
N GLU A 115 2.95 4.73 10.51
CA GLU A 115 3.18 5.75 9.48
C GLU A 115 3.85 7.03 10.02
N THR A 116 3.58 7.40 11.29
CA THR A 116 4.26 8.54 11.91
C THR A 116 5.69 8.25 12.36
N CYS A 117 6.05 6.96 12.47
CA CYS A 117 7.35 6.53 12.97
C CYS A 117 8.42 6.44 11.88
N VAL A 118 8.03 6.26 10.62
CA VAL A 118 8.93 5.99 9.50
C VAL A 118 8.90 7.12 8.47
N ARG A 119 9.85 7.08 7.53
CA ARG A 119 9.95 8.05 6.44
C ARG A 119 9.09 7.61 5.26
N LYS A 120 8.75 8.53 4.35
CA LYS A 120 8.02 8.21 3.10
C LYS A 120 8.76 7.21 2.18
N ALA A 121 10.07 7.10 2.31
CA ALA A 121 10.88 6.16 1.55
C ALA A 121 10.80 4.75 2.12
N ASP A 122 10.47 4.61 3.40
CA ASP A 122 10.34 3.31 4.06
C ASP A 122 9.00 2.66 3.68
N THR A 123 8.95 1.35 3.74
CA THR A 123 7.73 0.60 3.43
C THR A 123 7.18 -0.03 4.70
N ILE A 124 5.91 0.20 4.99
CA ILE A 124 5.15 -0.50 6.03
C ILE A 124 4.20 -1.48 5.35
N ALA A 125 4.14 -2.69 5.84
CA ALA A 125 3.20 -3.70 5.36
C ALA A 125 2.51 -4.43 6.50
N ARG A 126 1.32 -4.97 6.21
CA ARG A 126 0.62 -5.91 7.06
C ARG A 126 0.59 -7.27 6.37
N LEU A 127 1.18 -8.28 7.01
CA LEU A 127 1.39 -9.61 6.42
C LEU A 127 0.35 -10.65 6.83
N GLY A 128 -0.32 -10.43 7.94
CA GLY A 128 -1.28 -11.35 8.54
C GLY A 128 -2.24 -10.62 9.48
N ASP A 129 -2.89 -11.36 10.37
CA ASP A 129 -3.94 -10.84 11.27
C ASP A 129 -3.42 -9.73 12.20
N ASP A 130 -2.27 -9.93 12.83
CA ASP A 130 -1.61 -9.03 13.78
C ASP A 130 -0.14 -8.79 13.44
N GLU A 131 0.33 -9.27 12.27
CA GLU A 131 1.70 -9.17 11.81
C GLU A 131 1.93 -7.94 10.93
N PHE A 132 2.80 -7.03 11.39
CA PHE A 132 3.28 -5.89 10.62
C PHE A 132 4.77 -6.04 10.33
N THR A 133 5.22 -5.38 9.26
CA THR A 133 6.64 -5.33 8.91
C THR A 133 7.01 -3.96 8.37
N VAL A 134 8.29 -3.59 8.56
CA VAL A 134 8.82 -2.32 8.07
C VAL A 134 10.14 -2.57 7.36
N ILE A 135 10.27 -2.08 6.13
CA ILE A 135 11.53 -2.01 5.40
C ILE A 135 12.07 -0.60 5.57
N ILE A 136 13.23 -0.46 6.21
CA ILE A 136 13.94 0.81 6.37
C ILE A 136 15.08 0.83 5.38
N GLU A 137 15.01 1.72 4.39
CA GLU A 137 16.04 1.88 3.37
C GLU A 137 17.11 2.90 3.77
N ASN A 138 18.31 2.76 3.22
CA ASN A 138 19.45 3.66 3.45
C ASN A 138 19.78 3.85 4.94
N VAL A 139 19.93 2.75 5.64
CA VAL A 139 20.37 2.71 7.03
C VAL A 139 21.88 2.96 7.06
N GLY A 140 22.31 3.96 7.80
CA GLY A 140 23.76 4.27 7.90
C GLY A 140 24.51 3.27 8.78
N ASN A 141 23.83 2.75 9.82
CA ASN A 141 24.38 1.77 10.75
C ASN A 141 23.24 1.11 11.57
N ALA A 142 23.54 0.08 12.34
CA ALA A 142 22.56 -0.63 13.16
C ALA A 142 21.84 0.26 14.18
N PHE A 143 22.49 1.32 14.67
CA PHE A 143 21.89 2.25 15.64
C PHE A 143 20.74 3.06 15.03
N ASP A 144 20.81 3.41 13.74
CA ASP A 144 19.73 4.12 13.05
C ASP A 144 18.45 3.25 13.01
N ALA A 145 18.60 1.94 12.75
CA ALA A 145 17.47 1.00 12.80
C ALA A 145 16.93 0.87 14.22
N GLU A 146 17.79 0.79 15.24
CA GLU A 146 17.37 0.75 16.65
C GLU A 146 16.57 1.98 17.04
N LEU A 147 16.94 3.18 16.59
CA LEU A 147 16.19 4.41 16.84
C LEU A 147 14.75 4.31 16.30
N VAL A 148 14.57 3.76 15.11
CA VAL A 148 13.22 3.55 14.53
C VAL A 148 12.45 2.51 15.35
N CYS A 149 13.08 1.40 15.76
CA CYS A 149 12.45 0.40 16.63
C CYS A 149 11.96 1.04 17.93
N ARG A 150 12.80 1.82 18.61
CA ARG A 150 12.42 2.51 19.86
C ARG A 150 11.27 3.49 19.66
N LYS A 151 11.28 4.22 18.54
CA LYS A 151 10.20 5.14 18.21
C LYS A 151 8.87 4.40 17.99
N ILE A 152 8.90 3.25 17.31
CA ILE A 152 7.74 2.40 17.11
C ILE A 152 7.23 1.86 18.44
N ILE A 153 8.09 1.27 19.28
CA ILE A 153 7.71 0.75 20.58
C ILE A 153 7.05 1.84 21.43
N ASN A 154 7.70 2.99 21.59
CA ASN A 154 7.15 4.11 22.36
C ASN A 154 5.80 4.60 21.82
N ALA A 155 5.59 4.58 20.50
CA ALA A 155 4.33 4.97 19.90
C ALA A 155 3.23 3.92 20.15
N LEU A 156 3.58 2.64 20.14
CA LEU A 156 2.62 1.55 20.34
C LEU A 156 2.30 1.30 21.82
N GLU A 157 3.20 1.66 22.75
CA GLU A 157 2.95 1.60 24.21
C GLU A 157 1.89 2.62 24.67
N GLN A 158 1.62 3.67 23.90
CA GLN A 158 0.56 4.61 24.24
C GLN A 158 -0.80 3.93 24.22
N PRO A 159 -1.71 4.24 25.16
CA PRO A 159 -3.06 3.66 25.18
C PRO A 159 -3.76 3.82 23.82
N PHE A 160 -4.50 2.80 23.43
CA PHE A 160 -5.40 2.85 22.29
C PHE A 160 -6.80 3.23 22.80
N ASP A 161 -7.37 4.25 22.21
CA ASP A 161 -8.78 4.62 22.44
C ASP A 161 -9.63 3.81 21.44
N VAL A 162 -10.27 2.78 21.97
CA VAL A 162 -11.21 1.92 21.23
C VAL A 162 -12.58 2.34 21.66
N ARG A 163 -13.38 2.87 20.73
CA ARG A 163 -14.73 3.32 21.03
C ARG A 163 -15.57 2.13 21.48
N ASP A 164 -16.26 2.31 22.62
CA ASP A 164 -17.28 1.37 23.07
C ASP A 164 -18.30 1.18 21.95
N GLN A 165 -18.36 -0.01 21.38
CA GLN A 165 -19.51 -0.42 20.58
C GLN A 165 -20.57 -0.88 21.60
N GLU A 166 -21.67 -0.11 21.73
CA GLU A 166 -22.93 -0.57 22.32
C GLU A 166 -23.51 -1.73 21.54
#